data_c8477e1a8f9a97ae5e19b3abb5cdbd23
#
_entry.id   c8477e1a8f9a97ae5e19b3abb5cdbd23
#
_cell.length_a   1.000
_cell.length_b   1.000
_cell.length_c   1.000
_cell.angle_alpha   90.00
_cell.angle_beta   90.00
_cell.angle_gamma   90.00
#
_symmetry.space_group_name_H-M   'P 1'
#
loop_
_entity.id
_entity.type
_entity.pdbx_description
1 polymer ?
#
loop_
_entity_poly.entity_id
_entity_poly.type
_entity_poly.pdbx_seq_one_letter_code
_entity_poly.pdbx_strand_id
1 'polypeptide(L)'
;VSQLGLMFLALGVGAYSTALFHVLTHAFFKALLFLGSGSVIHAMSGDQDVRNMGGLKKYMPITFVTFLIGSLAISGIPPFSGFFSKDEILAMAFQQNKILWIIGAGASMMTAFYMFRIVFLTFFGKFRGSHEQEHHLHESPSLMTIPLIVLAVLATIGGFIGIPHIFNAPHLLNNFL
;
A
#
# COMPACT_ATOMS: atom_id res chain seq x y z
N VAL A 1 4.19 6.12 -9.61
CA VAL A 1 3.83 7.40 -10.24
C VAL A 1 2.61 8.02 -9.57
N SER A 2 1.45 7.34 -9.44
CA SER A 2 0.22 7.94 -8.89
C SER A 2 0.36 8.49 -7.46
N GLN A 3 1.11 7.81 -6.58
CA GLN A 3 1.33 8.29 -5.20
C GLN A 3 2.20 9.56 -5.17
N LEU A 4 3.23 9.62 -6.03
CA LEU A 4 4.00 10.86 -6.20
C LEU A 4 3.13 12.00 -6.73
N GLY A 5 2.20 11.69 -7.65
CA GLY A 5 1.20 12.66 -8.11
C GLY A 5 0.36 13.26 -6.98
N LEU A 6 -0.05 12.43 -6.00
CA LEU A 6 -0.75 12.92 -4.81
C LEU A 6 0.14 13.79 -3.91
N MET A 7 1.43 13.47 -3.79
CA MET A 7 2.39 14.32 -3.05
C MET A 7 2.55 15.69 -3.74
N PHE A 8 2.69 15.72 -5.07
CA PHE A 8 2.74 16.97 -5.83
C PHE A 8 1.42 17.74 -5.75
N LEU A 9 0.28 17.04 -5.75
CA LEU A 9 -1.01 17.68 -5.54
C LEU A 9 -1.05 18.38 -4.16
N ALA A 10 -0.60 17.71 -3.10
CA ALA A 10 -0.53 18.28 -1.75
C ALA A 10 0.38 19.51 -1.71
N LEU A 11 1.56 19.44 -2.32
CA LEU A 11 2.47 20.58 -2.43
C LEU A 11 1.84 21.75 -3.20
N GLY A 12 1.15 21.45 -4.31
CA GLY A 12 0.49 22.45 -5.16
C GLY A 12 -0.66 23.19 -4.47
N VAL A 13 -1.30 22.57 -3.46
CA VAL A 13 -2.35 23.21 -2.64
C VAL A 13 -1.80 23.76 -1.32
N GLY A 14 -0.48 23.82 -1.13
CA GLY A 14 0.18 24.39 0.05
C GLY A 14 0.16 23.49 1.29
N ALA A 15 -0.24 22.22 1.16
CA ALA A 15 -0.30 21.24 2.25
C ALA A 15 1.04 20.52 2.47
N TYR A 16 2.08 21.27 2.84
CA TYR A 16 3.47 20.75 2.92
C TYR A 16 3.64 19.65 3.97
N SER A 17 3.12 19.84 5.17
CA SER A 17 3.19 18.84 6.25
C SER A 17 2.43 17.56 5.88
N THR A 18 1.28 17.70 5.25
CA THR A 18 0.50 16.55 4.74
C THR A 18 1.24 15.81 3.63
N ALA A 19 1.94 16.53 2.74
CA ALA A 19 2.78 15.91 1.72
C ALA A 19 3.91 15.07 2.35
N LEU A 20 4.62 15.61 3.35
CA LEU A 20 5.66 14.89 4.10
C LEU A 20 5.08 13.70 4.87
N PHE A 21 3.93 13.86 5.48
CA PHE A 21 3.24 12.75 6.15
C PHE A 21 2.91 11.63 5.16
N HIS A 22 2.45 11.98 3.95
CA HIS A 22 2.21 10.98 2.92
C HIS A 22 3.51 10.31 2.42
N VAL A 23 4.63 11.02 2.35
CA VAL A 23 5.95 10.41 2.06
C VAL A 23 6.31 9.36 3.10
N LEU A 24 6.11 9.66 4.39
CA LEU A 24 6.41 8.73 5.49
C LEU A 24 5.55 7.46 5.41
N THR A 25 4.23 7.62 5.32
CA THR A 25 3.32 6.47 5.22
C THR A 25 3.53 5.68 3.95
N HIS A 26 3.83 6.38 2.83
CA HIS A 26 4.18 5.77 1.55
C HIS A 26 5.43 4.89 1.65
N ALA A 27 6.44 5.30 2.39
CA ALA A 27 7.64 4.49 2.58
C ALA A 27 7.29 3.12 3.18
N PHE A 28 6.41 3.06 4.20
CA PHE A 28 6.03 1.81 4.84
C PHE A 28 5.27 0.87 3.89
N PHE A 29 4.15 1.30 3.33
CA PHE A 29 3.36 0.42 2.49
C PHE A 29 4.01 0.15 1.12
N LYS A 30 4.84 1.06 0.61
CA LYS A 30 5.54 0.84 -0.67
C LYS A 30 6.65 -0.19 -0.53
N ALA A 31 7.49 -0.06 0.51
CA ALA A 31 8.50 -1.06 0.83
C ALA A 31 7.87 -2.44 1.07
N LEU A 32 6.76 -2.48 1.83
CA LEU A 32 6.00 -3.70 2.09
C LEU A 32 5.54 -4.40 0.80
N LEU A 33 4.94 -3.64 -0.12
CA LEU A 33 4.43 -4.19 -1.39
C LEU A 33 5.56 -4.66 -2.31
N PHE A 34 6.68 -3.93 -2.36
CA PHE A 34 7.83 -4.32 -3.18
C PHE A 34 8.53 -5.56 -2.64
N LEU A 35 8.80 -5.62 -1.34
CA LEU A 35 9.38 -6.80 -0.71
C LEU A 35 8.43 -8.00 -0.78
N GLY A 36 7.10 -7.77 -0.61
CA GLY A 36 6.09 -8.80 -0.80
C GLY A 36 6.05 -9.34 -2.23
N SER A 37 6.17 -8.46 -3.23
CA SER A 37 6.32 -8.89 -4.63
C SER A 37 7.59 -9.70 -4.85
N GLY A 38 8.72 -9.30 -4.24
CA GLY A 38 9.96 -10.05 -4.26
C GLY A 38 9.81 -11.46 -3.66
N SER A 39 9.06 -11.57 -2.55
CA SER A 39 8.72 -12.85 -1.92
C SER A 39 7.93 -13.76 -2.86
N VAL A 40 6.92 -13.22 -3.57
CA VAL A 40 6.14 -13.97 -4.57
C VAL A 40 7.01 -14.42 -5.74
N ILE A 41 7.84 -13.54 -6.29
CA ILE A 41 8.76 -13.84 -7.39
C ILE A 41 9.75 -14.95 -6.99
N HIS A 42 10.25 -14.90 -5.75
CA HIS A 42 11.14 -15.94 -5.21
C HIS A 42 10.45 -17.31 -5.18
N ALA A 43 9.23 -17.39 -4.67
CA ALA A 43 8.45 -18.63 -4.63
C ALA A 43 8.08 -19.14 -6.04
N MET A 44 7.90 -18.25 -7.00
CA MET A 44 7.61 -18.55 -8.41
C MET A 44 8.86 -18.88 -9.23
N SER A 45 10.01 -19.14 -8.60
CA SER A 45 11.28 -19.45 -9.27
C SER A 45 11.73 -18.37 -10.29
N GLY A 46 11.44 -17.09 -9.97
CA GLY A 46 11.82 -15.94 -10.79
C GLY A 46 10.76 -15.48 -11.80
N ASP A 47 9.62 -16.17 -11.92
CA ASP A 47 8.52 -15.73 -12.80
C ASP A 47 7.83 -14.50 -12.22
N GLN A 48 7.68 -13.45 -13.05
CA GLN A 48 7.05 -12.17 -12.71
C GLN A 48 5.69 -11.99 -13.37
N ASP A 49 5.28 -12.93 -14.24
CA ASP A 49 4.02 -12.79 -14.96
C ASP A 49 2.84 -13.20 -14.06
N VAL A 50 2.02 -12.21 -13.69
CA VAL A 50 0.82 -12.43 -12.86
C VAL A 50 -0.21 -13.37 -13.51
N ARG A 51 -0.13 -13.58 -14.84
CA ARG A 51 -1.00 -14.53 -15.56
C ARG A 51 -0.71 -15.97 -15.21
N ASN A 52 0.54 -16.28 -14.83
CA ASN A 52 1.00 -17.60 -14.41
C ASN A 52 0.79 -17.85 -12.91
N MET A 53 0.45 -16.80 -12.14
CA MET A 53 0.19 -16.87 -10.71
C MET A 53 -1.26 -17.30 -10.43
N GLY A 54 -1.60 -17.55 -9.18
CA GLY A 54 -2.95 -17.84 -8.70
C GLY A 54 -2.93 -18.81 -7.53
N GLY A 55 -3.86 -18.66 -6.60
CA GLY A 55 -4.00 -19.57 -5.45
C GLY A 55 -2.84 -19.54 -4.45
N LEU A 56 -1.90 -18.61 -4.56
CA LEU A 56 -0.68 -18.57 -3.74
C LEU A 56 -0.94 -18.35 -2.24
N LYS A 57 -2.14 -17.90 -1.87
CA LYS A 57 -2.56 -17.77 -0.45
C LYS A 57 -2.33 -19.02 0.37
N LYS A 58 -2.48 -20.21 -0.22
CA LYS A 58 -2.33 -21.51 0.47
C LYS A 58 -0.87 -21.84 0.77
N TYR A 59 0.03 -21.43 -0.11
CA TYR A 59 1.46 -21.74 -0.04
C TYR A 59 2.24 -20.66 0.71
N MET A 60 1.75 -19.40 0.69
CA MET A 60 2.42 -18.21 1.22
C MET A 60 1.48 -17.37 2.09
N PRO A 61 0.98 -17.89 3.23
CA PRO A 61 0.00 -17.19 4.06
C PRO A 61 0.54 -15.89 4.69
N ILE A 62 1.80 -15.86 5.12
CA ILE A 62 2.41 -14.65 5.73
C ILE A 62 2.60 -13.58 4.68
N THR A 63 3.16 -13.93 3.52
CA THR A 63 3.32 -13.01 2.40
C THR A 63 1.97 -12.49 1.92
N PHE A 64 0.95 -13.34 1.84
CA PHE A 64 -0.41 -12.92 1.48
C PHE A 64 -0.99 -11.88 2.43
N VAL A 65 -0.95 -12.14 3.75
CA VAL A 65 -1.54 -11.24 4.75
C VAL A 65 -0.81 -9.89 4.76
N THR A 66 0.51 -9.90 4.73
CA THR A 66 1.32 -8.68 4.72
C THR A 66 1.13 -7.87 3.42
N PHE A 67 1.04 -8.54 2.27
CA PHE A 67 0.75 -7.91 0.98
C PHE A 67 -0.67 -7.32 0.95
N LEU A 68 -1.65 -8.01 1.54
CA LEU A 68 -3.02 -7.51 1.66
C LEU A 68 -3.06 -6.24 2.53
N ILE A 69 -2.37 -6.23 3.67
CA ILE A 69 -2.24 -5.03 4.53
C ILE A 69 -1.65 -3.86 3.74
N GLY A 70 -0.56 -4.08 3.00
CA GLY A 70 0.04 -3.06 2.15
C GLY A 70 -0.93 -2.56 1.06
N SER A 71 -1.71 -3.45 0.48
CA SER A 71 -2.72 -3.12 -0.54
C SER A 71 -3.89 -2.31 0.02
N LEU A 72 -4.34 -2.61 1.24
CA LEU A 72 -5.34 -1.84 1.96
C LEU A 72 -4.80 -0.45 2.32
N ALA A 73 -3.55 -0.38 2.81
CA ALA A 73 -2.90 0.87 3.16
C ALA A 73 -2.72 1.79 1.94
N ILE A 74 -2.16 1.30 0.82
CA ILE A 74 -1.98 2.11 -0.39
C ILE A 74 -3.30 2.52 -1.04
N SER A 75 -4.37 1.74 -0.85
CA SER A 75 -5.71 2.07 -1.34
C SER A 75 -6.38 3.18 -0.52
N GLY A 76 -5.89 3.45 0.68
CA GLY A 76 -6.48 4.45 1.57
C GLY A 76 -7.73 3.94 2.28
N ILE A 77 -7.73 2.67 2.70
CA ILE A 77 -8.84 2.07 3.45
C ILE A 77 -8.59 2.25 4.96
N PRO A 78 -9.59 2.69 5.76
CA PRO A 78 -9.46 2.76 7.21
C PRO A 78 -9.24 1.37 7.82
N PRO A 79 -8.46 1.21 8.91
CA PRO A 79 -7.73 2.21 9.68
C PRO A 79 -6.24 2.38 9.28
N PHE A 80 -5.86 1.96 8.08
CA PHE A 80 -4.46 1.91 7.64
C PHE A 80 -3.88 3.31 7.40
N SER A 81 -2.54 3.40 7.48
CA SER A 81 -1.80 4.67 7.44
C SER A 81 -2.05 5.51 6.18
N GLY A 82 -2.25 4.87 5.03
CA GLY A 82 -2.54 5.56 3.79
C GLY A 82 -3.91 6.24 3.74
N PHE A 83 -4.87 5.82 4.57
CA PHE A 83 -6.15 6.51 4.70
C PHE A 83 -5.95 7.92 5.24
N PHE A 84 -5.32 8.06 6.40
CA PHE A 84 -5.14 9.36 7.06
C PHE A 84 -4.42 10.37 6.17
N SER A 85 -3.32 9.96 5.53
CA SER A 85 -2.53 10.85 4.68
C SER A 85 -3.24 11.23 3.37
N LYS A 86 -3.95 10.29 2.73
CA LYS A 86 -4.68 10.56 1.48
C LYS A 86 -5.92 11.40 1.71
N ASP A 87 -6.68 11.09 2.75
CA ASP A 87 -7.91 11.81 3.07
C ASP A 87 -7.61 13.28 3.36
N GLU A 88 -6.54 13.56 4.10
CA GLU A 88 -6.10 14.92 4.36
C GLU A 88 -5.67 15.66 3.08
N ILE A 89 -4.92 15.00 2.17
CA ILE A 89 -4.58 15.59 0.86
C ILE A 89 -5.83 15.93 0.07
N LEU A 90 -6.79 15.01 0.01
CA LEU A 90 -8.03 15.22 -0.73
C LEU A 90 -8.91 16.30 -0.10
N ALA A 91 -8.96 16.39 1.23
CA ALA A 91 -9.69 17.43 1.94
C ALA A 91 -9.12 18.83 1.63
N MET A 92 -7.79 18.97 1.66
CA MET A 92 -7.12 20.23 1.30
C MET A 92 -7.32 20.58 -0.18
N ALA A 93 -7.22 19.59 -1.08
CA ALA A 93 -7.49 19.80 -2.49
C ALA A 93 -8.95 20.25 -2.75
N PHE A 94 -9.92 19.70 -2.02
CA PHE A 94 -11.33 20.06 -2.13
C PHE A 94 -11.57 21.54 -1.74
N GLN A 95 -10.91 22.02 -0.68
CA GLN A 95 -11.03 23.40 -0.21
C GLN A 95 -10.43 24.40 -1.21
N GLN A 96 -9.35 24.02 -1.89
CA GLN A 96 -8.64 24.91 -2.83
C GLN A 96 -9.25 24.86 -4.25
N ASN A 97 -9.48 23.66 -4.78
CA ASN A 97 -10.00 23.48 -6.14
C ASN A 97 -10.68 22.12 -6.33
N LYS A 98 -11.96 22.14 -6.63
CA LYS A 98 -12.78 20.93 -6.84
C LYS A 98 -12.29 20.08 -8.01
N ILE A 99 -11.69 20.67 -9.05
CA ILE A 99 -11.17 19.93 -10.21
C ILE A 99 -9.96 19.09 -9.78
N LEU A 100 -9.04 19.66 -8.98
CA LEU A 100 -7.89 18.95 -8.42
C LEU A 100 -8.33 17.82 -7.50
N TRP A 101 -9.38 18.05 -6.71
CA TRP A 101 -9.98 17.00 -5.88
C TRP A 101 -10.53 15.83 -6.72
N ILE A 102 -11.29 16.12 -7.80
CA ILE A 102 -11.83 15.07 -8.69
C ILE A 102 -10.70 14.23 -9.30
N ILE A 103 -9.63 14.87 -9.76
CA ILE A 103 -8.46 14.18 -10.33
C ILE A 103 -7.79 13.31 -9.27
N GLY A 104 -7.56 13.84 -8.06
CA GLY A 104 -6.94 13.11 -6.94
C GLY A 104 -7.79 11.93 -6.47
N ALA A 105 -9.11 12.13 -6.35
CA ALA A 105 -10.05 11.08 -5.99
C ALA A 105 -10.10 9.97 -7.06
N GLY A 106 -10.16 10.33 -8.34
CA GLY A 106 -10.09 9.40 -9.45
C GLY A 106 -8.80 8.57 -9.46
N ALA A 107 -7.65 9.20 -9.25
CA ALA A 107 -6.37 8.51 -9.12
C ALA A 107 -6.34 7.54 -7.93
N SER A 108 -6.97 7.91 -6.82
CA SER A 108 -7.09 7.05 -5.63
C SER A 108 -7.98 5.82 -5.89
N MET A 109 -9.12 5.99 -6.58
CA MET A 109 -9.98 4.88 -7.00
C MET A 109 -9.26 3.92 -7.95
N MET A 110 -8.54 4.45 -8.95
CA MET A 110 -7.74 3.63 -9.86
C MET A 110 -6.64 2.86 -9.11
N THR A 111 -6.04 3.47 -8.08
CA THR A 111 -5.06 2.79 -7.23
C THR A 111 -5.67 1.58 -6.52
N ALA A 112 -6.83 1.72 -5.91
CA ALA A 112 -7.54 0.62 -5.28
C ALA A 112 -7.86 -0.48 -6.31
N PHE A 113 -8.39 -0.11 -7.46
CA PHE A 113 -8.75 -1.06 -8.51
C PHE A 113 -7.56 -1.92 -8.97
N TYR A 114 -6.42 -1.33 -9.35
CA TYR A 114 -5.30 -2.12 -9.83
C TYR A 114 -4.61 -2.92 -8.71
N MET A 115 -4.59 -2.42 -7.48
CA MET A 115 -4.01 -3.17 -6.35
C MET A 115 -4.83 -4.41 -6.02
N PHE A 116 -6.15 -4.30 -5.90
CA PHE A 116 -7.00 -5.46 -5.66
C PHE A 116 -7.01 -6.43 -6.84
N ARG A 117 -6.92 -5.93 -8.08
CA ARG A 117 -6.74 -6.80 -9.25
C ARG A 117 -5.48 -7.66 -9.11
N ILE A 118 -4.35 -7.08 -8.70
CA ILE A 118 -3.11 -7.84 -8.47
C ILE A 118 -3.30 -8.85 -7.32
N VAL A 119 -3.89 -8.45 -6.19
CA VAL A 119 -4.16 -9.35 -5.05
C VAL A 119 -4.98 -10.56 -5.49
N PHE A 120 -6.08 -10.33 -6.21
CA PHE A 120 -6.94 -11.42 -6.66
C PHE A 120 -6.26 -12.33 -7.68
N LEU A 121 -5.52 -11.79 -8.63
CA LEU A 121 -4.84 -12.58 -9.64
C LEU A 121 -3.68 -13.42 -9.07
N THR A 122 -2.99 -12.91 -8.05
CA THR A 122 -1.82 -13.58 -7.45
C THR A 122 -2.22 -14.60 -6.39
N PHE A 123 -3.10 -14.22 -5.48
CA PHE A 123 -3.34 -15.02 -4.26
C PHE A 123 -4.60 -15.86 -4.29
N PHE A 124 -5.54 -15.56 -5.18
CA PHE A 124 -6.81 -16.27 -5.26
C PHE A 124 -6.95 -17.06 -6.58
N GLY A 125 -7.99 -17.91 -6.61
CA GLY A 125 -8.25 -18.77 -7.76
C GLY A 125 -7.42 -20.05 -7.75
N LYS A 126 -7.22 -20.62 -8.95
CA LYS A 126 -6.38 -21.81 -9.16
C LYS A 126 -4.99 -21.37 -9.60
N PHE A 127 -3.99 -22.17 -9.24
CA PHE A 127 -2.63 -21.98 -9.73
C PHE A 127 -2.60 -22.16 -11.26
N ARG A 128 -1.88 -21.30 -11.96
CA ARG A 128 -1.82 -21.26 -13.43
C ARG A 128 -0.41 -21.44 -13.98
N GLY A 129 0.57 -21.65 -13.09
CA GLY A 129 1.94 -21.94 -13.47
C GLY A 129 2.16 -23.39 -13.88
N SER A 130 3.41 -23.75 -14.12
CA SER A 130 3.79 -25.13 -14.45
C SER A 130 3.71 -26.05 -13.22
N HIS A 131 3.55 -27.36 -13.47
CA HIS A 131 3.57 -28.38 -12.42
C HIS A 131 4.89 -28.35 -11.62
N GLU A 132 5.98 -28.06 -12.28
CA GLU A 132 7.30 -27.96 -11.68
C GLU A 132 7.38 -26.78 -10.70
N GLN A 133 6.82 -25.63 -11.08
CA GLN A 133 6.71 -24.48 -10.18
C GLN A 133 5.82 -24.75 -8.97
N GLU A 134 4.70 -25.47 -9.15
CA GLU A 134 3.77 -25.77 -8.05
C GLU A 134 4.44 -26.60 -6.93
N HIS A 135 5.32 -27.54 -7.28
CA HIS A 135 6.07 -28.34 -6.31
C HIS A 135 7.13 -27.53 -5.53
N HIS A 136 7.57 -26.42 -6.07
CA HIS A 136 8.54 -25.52 -5.42
C HIS A 136 7.89 -24.39 -4.62
N LEU A 137 6.55 -24.24 -4.66
CA LEU A 137 5.85 -23.21 -3.92
C LEU A 137 5.95 -23.45 -2.40
N HIS A 138 6.55 -22.51 -1.71
CA HIS A 138 6.65 -22.47 -0.25
C HIS A 138 6.70 -21.04 0.24
N GLU A 139 6.43 -20.85 1.53
CA GLU A 139 6.59 -19.52 2.15
C GLU A 139 8.07 -19.12 2.13
N SER A 140 8.32 -17.83 1.98
CA SER A 140 9.67 -17.30 2.00
C SER A 140 10.33 -17.47 3.38
N PRO A 141 11.66 -17.59 3.45
CA PRO A 141 12.38 -17.77 4.69
C PRO A 141 12.15 -16.59 5.65
N SER A 142 12.37 -16.83 6.95
CA SER A 142 12.16 -15.85 8.01
C SER A 142 12.90 -14.52 7.77
N LEU A 143 14.07 -14.57 7.14
CA LEU A 143 14.85 -13.39 6.77
C LEU A 143 14.08 -12.42 5.85
N MET A 144 13.15 -12.94 5.03
CA MET A 144 12.28 -12.14 4.16
C MET A 144 10.95 -11.81 4.83
N THR A 145 10.36 -12.75 5.59
CA THR A 145 9.04 -12.56 6.19
C THR A 145 9.05 -11.64 7.41
N ILE A 146 10.14 -11.59 8.20
CA ILE A 146 10.25 -10.67 9.34
C ILE A 146 10.15 -9.19 8.90
N PRO A 147 10.93 -8.70 7.92
CA PRO A 147 10.76 -7.35 7.39
C PRO A 147 9.34 -7.06 6.88
N LEU A 148 8.68 -8.02 6.24
CA LEU A 148 7.29 -7.88 5.79
C LEU A 148 6.35 -7.65 6.97
N ILE A 149 6.48 -8.42 8.05
CA ILE A 149 5.65 -8.28 9.25
C ILE A 149 5.88 -6.91 9.90
N VAL A 150 7.14 -6.50 10.07
CA VAL A 150 7.47 -5.18 10.66
C VAL A 150 6.87 -4.05 9.84
N LEU A 151 7.03 -4.09 8.52
CA LEU A 151 6.47 -3.07 7.63
C LEU A 151 4.93 -3.10 7.62
N ALA A 152 4.31 -4.27 7.74
CA ALA A 152 2.86 -4.40 7.85
C ALA A 152 2.32 -3.76 9.13
N VAL A 153 3.01 -3.96 10.26
CA VAL A 153 2.68 -3.28 11.52
C VAL A 153 2.82 -1.76 11.35
N LEU A 154 3.93 -1.27 10.79
CA LEU A 154 4.14 0.16 10.54
C LEU A 154 3.12 0.75 9.56
N ALA A 155 2.74 0.01 8.51
CA ALA A 155 1.69 0.42 7.58
C ALA A 155 0.30 0.48 8.22
N THR A 156 0.08 -0.26 9.30
CA THR A 156 -1.19 -0.24 10.06
C THR A 156 -1.20 0.91 11.06
N ILE A 157 -0.16 1.02 11.91
CA ILE A 157 -0.16 1.98 13.03
C ILE A 157 0.46 3.33 12.67
N GLY A 158 1.30 3.42 11.63
CA GLY A 158 2.02 4.64 11.25
C GLY A 158 1.12 5.81 10.87
N GLY A 159 -0.15 5.56 10.56
CA GLY A 159 -1.14 6.58 10.33
C GLY A 159 -1.54 7.39 11.58
N PHE A 160 -1.43 6.77 12.75
CA PHE A 160 -1.79 7.42 14.02
C PHE A 160 -0.82 8.52 14.46
N ILE A 161 0.37 8.61 13.84
CA ILE A 161 1.35 9.69 14.08
C ILE A 161 0.84 11.03 13.55
N GLY A 162 -0.01 11.02 12.51
CA GLY A 162 -0.56 12.20 11.85
C GLY A 162 -2.08 12.16 11.79
N ILE A 163 -2.76 11.98 12.93
CA ILE A 163 -4.23 11.99 12.97
C ILE A 163 -4.70 13.42 12.64
N PRO A 164 -5.59 13.61 11.65
CA PRO A 164 -6.13 14.91 11.31
C PRO A 164 -6.78 15.61 12.51
N HIS A 165 -6.67 16.94 12.57
CA HIS A 165 -7.22 17.78 13.63
C HIS A 165 -8.73 17.56 13.90
N ILE A 166 -9.48 17.04 12.93
CA ILE A 166 -10.90 16.69 13.04
C ILE A 166 -11.18 15.71 14.19
N PHE A 167 -10.19 14.87 14.56
CA PHE A 167 -10.33 13.89 15.65
C PHE A 167 -9.80 14.38 16.99
N ASN A 168 -9.50 15.68 17.16
CA ASN A 168 -8.96 16.28 18.40
C ASN A 168 -7.70 15.60 18.96
N ALA A 169 -6.91 14.96 18.10
CA ALA A 169 -5.66 14.33 18.48
C ALA A 169 -4.48 15.29 18.22
N PRO A 170 -3.39 15.24 19.02
CA PRO A 170 -2.23 16.07 18.80
C PRO A 170 -1.53 15.66 17.49
N HIS A 171 -1.41 16.62 16.58
CA HIS A 171 -0.68 16.46 15.32
C HIS A 171 0.83 16.49 15.63
N LEU A 172 1.40 15.33 16.03
CA LEU A 172 2.80 15.25 16.46
C LEU A 172 3.77 15.72 15.37
N LEU A 173 3.43 15.50 14.11
CA LEU A 173 4.26 15.91 12.99
C LEU A 173 4.23 17.43 12.77
N ASN A 174 3.07 18.09 12.90
CA ASN A 174 2.95 19.55 12.78
C ASN A 174 3.65 20.31 13.91
N ASN A 175 3.79 19.67 15.08
CA ASN A 175 4.52 20.26 16.21
C ASN A 175 6.03 20.11 16.07
N PHE A 176 6.49 19.22 15.18
CA PHE A 176 7.90 18.97 14.91
C PHE A 176 8.41 19.78 13.71
N LEU A 177 7.56 20.09 12.73
CA LEU A 177 7.85 20.89 11.53
C LEU A 177 7.57 22.36 11.75
#